data_a7e68e924feaa5ddb1da1dc5fc0111ab
#
_entry.id   a7e68e924feaa5ddb1da1dc5fc0111ab
#
_cell.length_a   1.000
_cell.length_b   1.000
_cell.length_c   1.000
_cell.angle_alpha   90.00
_cell.angle_beta   90.00
_cell.angle_gamma   90.00
#
_symmetry.space_group_name_H-M   'P 1'
#
loop_
_entity.id
_entity.type
_entity.pdbx_description
1 polymer ?
#
loop_
_entity_poly.entity_id
_entity_poly.type
_entity_poly.pdbx_seq_one_letter_code
_entity_poly.pdbx_strand_id
1 'polypeptide(L)'
;MKKISLLAGIFLLNISFAQQQIPLKITYTKCTSFSVTKPLSEMQPNDELFEEAKKESEKKEIKQRRVYHPPINKNAISKGVDPAQQKEMGNKAMAGPIANWQAQSGSGYPPDPSGAAGPNHFVQAVNTAYKVYNKTGGTVAGAFSLSSLWSGSSNDGDPIVLYDKYADRFVITQFNGNDQILVAVSTTNNPAGSYYAYTFVPQPGVFPDYPKYSVWTDGYYCTSNVGVPGNMAVFDRTKMLVGNPAAGMMTVSYPSVPNNGFFCPLAGDADGQLPPNGTPCPLFSYEDDTWATGAADQLRIYNFNTDWVTPANTTLTLDTLLATPPIDVNFNVNWDDVQQPGTSQKLDALSGVLTFRAPYRVWTGYNSVVISHAVIVNSTTKQVAIRWYELRQDANTKKWSIYQQSTYAPDADNRWVSSLAMDDNGSIGMAYAVSGASTSVSLRYTGRLASDPLGQMTFTETTAIAGSGAQNFTNRFGDYSQTSLDPDGITFWHTGEYLSSGQIRTRIFSWQLPTGTASINQAETAFSFTCFQNDNSLVVQASGLPNENEFQVDLFDIQGKIISSQKILTGDKKLYTEINVNSIAKGTYLVRLGNIRFQRVLRVIVN
;
A
#
# COMPACT_ATOMS: atom_id res chain seq x y z
N MET A 1 -46.07 -61.64 -16.21
CA MET A 1 -44.75 -61.13 -16.51
C MET A 1 -44.54 -59.87 -15.69
N LYS A 2 -43.86 -60.00 -14.56
CA LYS A 2 -43.52 -58.86 -13.65
C LYS A 2 -42.18 -58.27 -14.07
N LYS A 3 -42.15 -57.00 -14.44
CA LYS A 3 -40.91 -56.26 -14.67
C LYS A 3 -40.30 -55.84 -13.36
N ILE A 4 -39.10 -56.29 -13.05
CA ILE A 4 -38.27 -55.87 -11.95
C ILE A 4 -37.39 -54.74 -12.48
N SER A 5 -37.57 -53.52 -11.96
CA SER A 5 -36.67 -52.39 -12.23
C SER A 5 -35.54 -52.43 -11.20
N LEU A 6 -34.32 -52.57 -11.69
CA LEU A 6 -33.10 -52.51 -10.90
C LEU A 6 -32.68 -51.03 -10.77
N LEU A 7 -32.75 -50.47 -9.58
CA LEU A 7 -32.19 -49.14 -9.26
C LEU A 7 -30.70 -49.32 -8.91
N ALA A 8 -29.82 -48.88 -9.81
CA ALA A 8 -28.40 -48.81 -9.51
C ALA A 8 -28.09 -47.50 -8.77
N GLY A 9 -27.84 -47.61 -7.50
CA GLY A 9 -27.34 -46.50 -6.66
C GLY A 9 -25.86 -46.26 -6.97
N ILE A 10 -25.54 -45.10 -7.54
CA ILE A 10 -24.16 -44.65 -7.70
C ILE A 10 -23.71 -44.08 -6.35
N PHE A 11 -22.88 -44.81 -5.62
CA PHE A 11 -22.14 -44.28 -4.46
C PHE A 11 -20.96 -43.44 -4.98
N LEU A 12 -21.08 -42.11 -4.91
CA LEU A 12 -19.94 -41.20 -5.07
C LEU A 12 -19.10 -41.30 -3.79
N LEU A 13 -18.01 -42.05 -3.86
CA LEU A 13 -16.94 -41.98 -2.86
C LEU A 13 -16.26 -40.60 -2.99
N ASN A 14 -16.57 -39.71 -2.06
CA ASN A 14 -15.75 -38.54 -1.82
C ASN A 14 -14.42 -39.00 -1.18
N ILE A 15 -13.39 -39.20 -2.02
CA ILE A 15 -12.03 -39.39 -1.55
C ILE A 15 -11.51 -38.00 -1.13
N SER A 16 -11.68 -37.66 0.14
CA SER A 16 -10.94 -36.56 0.76
C SER A 16 -9.47 -36.97 0.78
N PHE A 17 -8.68 -36.42 -0.12
CA PHE A 17 -7.23 -36.43 0.03
C PHE A 17 -6.90 -35.59 1.27
N ALA A 18 -6.72 -36.24 2.39
CA ALA A 18 -6.04 -35.62 3.53
C ALA A 18 -4.61 -35.32 3.05
N GLN A 19 -4.36 -34.08 2.69
CA GLN A 19 -3.02 -33.59 2.42
C GLN A 19 -2.19 -33.84 3.68
N GLN A 20 -1.24 -34.74 3.60
CA GLN A 20 -0.34 -35.08 4.69
C GLN A 20 0.41 -33.79 5.06
N GLN A 21 -0.01 -33.15 6.15
CA GLN A 21 0.69 -31.96 6.67
C GLN A 21 2.09 -32.41 7.09
N ILE A 22 3.09 -32.01 6.30
CA ILE A 22 4.48 -32.12 6.72
C ILE A 22 4.61 -31.30 8.01
N PRO A 23 5.08 -31.90 9.12
CA PRO A 23 5.19 -31.15 10.36
C PRO A 23 6.10 -29.94 10.15
N LEU A 24 5.56 -28.74 10.41
CA LEU A 24 6.28 -27.49 10.29
C LEU A 24 7.48 -27.50 11.25
N LYS A 25 8.66 -27.30 10.70
CA LYS A 25 9.88 -27.15 11.51
C LYS A 25 9.98 -25.70 11.96
N ILE A 26 9.57 -25.42 13.18
CA ILE A 26 9.82 -24.12 13.83
C ILE A 26 11.25 -24.11 14.36
N THR A 27 12.00 -23.06 14.05
CA THR A 27 13.32 -22.84 14.62
C THR A 27 13.32 -21.53 15.38
N TYR A 28 13.71 -21.56 16.66
CA TYR A 28 13.93 -20.37 17.47
C TYR A 28 15.42 -20.09 17.59
N THR A 29 15.83 -18.86 17.32
CA THR A 29 17.21 -18.38 17.49
C THR A 29 17.21 -17.00 18.15
N LYS A 30 18.26 -16.68 18.90
CA LYS A 30 18.52 -15.31 19.36
C LYS A 30 19.21 -14.51 18.26
N CYS A 31 19.18 -13.19 18.37
CA CYS A 31 20.01 -12.35 17.52
C CYS A 31 21.50 -12.75 17.67
N THR A 32 22.22 -12.71 16.57
CA THR A 32 23.66 -13.04 16.52
C THR A 32 24.53 -11.84 16.89
N SER A 33 24.01 -10.63 16.72
CA SER A 33 24.65 -9.38 17.11
C SER A 33 23.61 -8.35 17.54
N PHE A 34 24.01 -7.50 18.48
CA PHE A 34 23.24 -6.37 18.97
C PHE A 34 24.15 -5.18 19.26
N SER A 35 23.72 -3.99 18.86
CA SER A 35 24.38 -2.73 19.22
C SER A 35 23.35 -1.59 19.33
N VAL A 36 23.79 -0.48 19.92
CA VAL A 36 23.06 0.78 19.90
C VAL A 36 23.87 1.78 19.11
N THR A 37 23.27 2.38 18.09
CA THR A 37 23.98 3.35 17.25
C THR A 37 24.20 4.67 17.97
N LYS A 38 25.13 5.48 17.49
CA LYS A 38 25.12 6.91 17.78
C LYS A 38 23.85 7.55 17.21
N PRO A 39 23.42 8.70 17.74
CA PRO A 39 22.38 9.49 17.06
C PRO A 39 22.77 9.80 15.62
N LEU A 40 21.82 9.67 14.68
CA LEU A 40 22.10 9.98 13.27
C LEU A 40 22.52 11.45 13.08
N SER A 41 22.04 12.35 13.94
CA SER A 41 22.44 13.77 13.96
C SER A 41 23.93 13.99 14.24
N GLU A 42 24.63 12.99 14.79
CA GLU A 42 26.07 13.01 15.07
C GLU A 42 26.90 12.24 14.01
N MET A 43 26.22 11.61 13.04
CA MET A 43 26.87 10.93 11.94
C MET A 43 27.17 11.92 10.80
N GLN A 44 28.27 11.66 10.07
CA GLN A 44 28.56 12.45 8.87
C GLN A 44 27.78 11.88 7.69
N PRO A 45 26.95 12.68 7.00
CA PRO A 45 26.34 12.29 5.74
C PRO A 45 27.45 11.94 4.71
N ASN A 46 27.18 11.00 3.86
CA ASN A 46 28.09 10.62 2.79
C ASN A 46 27.34 10.63 1.45
N ASP A 47 27.45 11.72 0.74
CA ASP A 47 26.81 11.90 -0.57
C ASP A 47 27.55 11.16 -1.71
N GLU A 48 28.78 10.67 -1.48
CA GLU A 48 29.61 9.96 -2.48
C GLU A 48 29.30 8.45 -2.56
N LEU A 49 28.54 7.89 -1.61
CA LEU A 49 28.24 6.44 -1.53
C LEU A 49 27.44 5.90 -2.73
N PHE A 50 26.86 6.76 -3.54
CA PHE A 50 25.98 6.35 -4.62
C PHE A 50 26.67 5.64 -5.78
N GLU A 51 27.95 5.89 -6.04
CA GLU A 51 28.68 5.28 -7.16
C GLU A 51 29.30 3.90 -6.82
N GLU A 52 29.70 3.66 -5.58
CA GLU A 52 30.29 2.36 -5.16
C GLU A 52 29.21 1.31 -4.94
N ALA A 53 28.09 1.68 -4.31
CA ALA A 53 26.97 0.79 -4.05
C ALA A 53 26.34 0.24 -5.34
N LYS A 54 26.31 1.04 -6.40
CA LYS A 54 25.84 0.67 -7.73
C LYS A 54 26.54 -0.57 -8.29
N LYS A 55 27.85 -0.68 -8.07
CA LYS A 55 28.66 -1.81 -8.58
C LYS A 55 28.47 -3.09 -7.77
N GLU A 56 28.10 -2.99 -6.49
CA GLU A 56 27.92 -4.16 -5.63
C GLU A 56 26.52 -4.76 -5.71
N SER A 57 25.47 -3.95 -5.77
CA SER A 57 24.09 -4.43 -5.95
C SER A 57 23.91 -5.15 -7.29
N GLU A 58 24.42 -4.58 -8.37
CA GLU A 58 24.42 -5.24 -9.70
C GLU A 58 25.06 -6.63 -9.69
N LYS A 59 26.13 -6.84 -8.90
CA LYS A 59 26.83 -8.13 -8.84
C LYS A 59 26.05 -9.21 -8.11
N LYS A 60 25.25 -8.87 -7.10
CA LYS A 60 24.49 -9.86 -6.29
C LYS A 60 23.18 -10.24 -6.97
N GLU A 61 22.44 -9.27 -7.51
CA GLU A 61 21.19 -9.50 -8.23
C GLU A 61 21.38 -10.32 -9.51
N ILE A 62 22.47 -10.13 -10.25
CA ILE A 62 22.80 -10.95 -11.46
C ILE A 62 22.95 -12.42 -11.11
N LYS A 63 23.39 -12.77 -9.89
CA LYS A 63 23.55 -14.17 -9.45
C LYS A 63 22.23 -14.84 -9.05
N GLN A 64 21.19 -14.06 -8.77
CA GLN A 64 19.92 -14.55 -8.24
C GLN A 64 18.72 -14.14 -9.12
N ARG A 65 18.93 -14.02 -10.43
CA ARG A 65 17.84 -13.76 -11.37
C ARG A 65 16.67 -14.67 -11.08
N ARG A 66 15.49 -14.07 -10.97
CA ARG A 66 14.20 -14.78 -10.97
C ARG A 66 14.21 -15.82 -12.08
N VAL A 67 14.00 -17.06 -11.72
CA VAL A 67 13.90 -18.14 -12.73
C VAL A 67 12.47 -18.15 -13.20
N TYR A 68 12.23 -17.66 -14.43
CA TYR A 68 10.93 -17.81 -15.05
C TYR A 68 10.67 -19.28 -15.35
N HIS A 69 9.55 -19.78 -14.87
CA HIS A 69 9.03 -21.07 -15.22
C HIS A 69 7.89 -20.88 -16.24
N PRO A 70 7.99 -21.49 -17.45
CA PRO A 70 6.88 -21.42 -18.42
C PRO A 70 5.63 -22.06 -17.82
N PRO A 71 4.42 -21.61 -18.24
CA PRO A 71 3.17 -22.17 -17.75
C PRO A 71 3.11 -23.68 -17.90
N ILE A 72 2.82 -24.38 -16.79
CA ILE A 72 2.72 -25.86 -16.76
C ILE A 72 1.39 -26.29 -17.39
N ASN A 73 0.29 -25.62 -17.01
CA ASN A 73 -1.04 -25.92 -17.54
C ASN A 73 -1.32 -25.06 -18.78
N LYS A 74 -0.93 -25.54 -19.94
CA LYS A 74 -1.12 -24.83 -21.21
C LYS A 74 -2.60 -24.62 -21.60
N ASN A 75 -3.51 -25.40 -21.06
CA ASN A 75 -4.95 -25.26 -21.34
C ASN A 75 -5.61 -24.10 -20.61
N ALA A 76 -4.96 -23.53 -19.60
CA ALA A 76 -5.45 -22.43 -18.81
C ALA A 76 -5.09 -21.03 -19.38
N ILE A 77 -4.21 -20.95 -20.38
CA ILE A 77 -3.56 -19.72 -20.85
C ILE A 77 -4.51 -18.74 -21.56
N SER A 78 -5.66 -19.15 -22.07
CA SER A 78 -6.54 -18.25 -22.82
C SER A 78 -7.72 -17.79 -21.96
N LYS A 79 -7.52 -16.75 -21.18
CA LYS A 79 -8.52 -16.24 -20.24
C LYS A 79 -9.56 -15.29 -20.88
N GLY A 80 -9.32 -14.82 -22.09
CA GLY A 80 -10.17 -13.81 -22.73
C GLY A 80 -10.05 -12.44 -22.09
N VAL A 81 -11.18 -11.72 -21.99
CA VAL A 81 -11.23 -10.39 -21.36
C VAL A 81 -11.39 -10.57 -19.85
N ASP A 82 -10.59 -9.86 -19.07
CA ASP A 82 -10.73 -9.82 -17.61
C ASP A 82 -12.11 -9.25 -17.21
N PRO A 83 -12.98 -10.04 -16.57
CA PRO A 83 -14.34 -9.61 -16.24
C PRO A 83 -14.37 -8.57 -15.11
N ALA A 84 -13.28 -8.38 -14.38
CA ALA A 84 -13.17 -7.40 -13.31
C ALA A 84 -12.47 -6.10 -13.75
N GLN A 85 -12.19 -5.92 -15.06
CA GLN A 85 -11.48 -4.76 -15.56
C GLN A 85 -12.32 -3.48 -15.48
N GLN A 86 -11.79 -2.47 -14.78
CA GLN A 86 -12.24 -1.08 -14.88
C GLN A 86 -11.60 -0.44 -16.11
N LYS A 87 -12.41 -0.15 -17.14
CA LYS A 87 -11.98 0.37 -18.45
C LYS A 87 -12.09 1.88 -18.56
N GLU A 88 -12.65 2.54 -17.56
CA GLU A 88 -12.87 3.98 -17.59
C GLU A 88 -12.19 4.63 -16.39
N MET A 89 -11.68 5.83 -16.62
CA MET A 89 -11.12 6.68 -15.60
C MET A 89 -12.23 7.09 -14.62
N GLY A 90 -11.90 7.14 -13.33
CA GLY A 90 -12.77 7.78 -12.35
C GLY A 90 -13.05 9.24 -12.71
N ASN A 91 -14.22 9.75 -12.37
CA ASN A 91 -14.67 11.10 -12.73
C ASN A 91 -14.75 12.07 -11.55
N LYS A 92 -14.47 11.61 -10.33
CA LYS A 92 -14.38 12.50 -9.16
C LYS A 92 -13.06 13.26 -9.20
N ALA A 93 -13.11 14.57 -9.01
CA ALA A 93 -11.92 15.38 -8.97
C ALA A 93 -10.99 14.98 -7.83
N MET A 94 -9.73 14.71 -8.16
CA MET A 94 -8.66 14.48 -7.21
C MET A 94 -7.85 15.76 -7.04
N ALA A 95 -7.57 16.15 -5.79
CA ALA A 95 -6.64 17.24 -5.53
C ALA A 95 -5.21 16.85 -5.89
N GLY A 96 -4.39 17.82 -6.27
CA GLY A 96 -2.95 17.61 -6.44
C GLY A 96 -2.28 17.18 -5.12
N PRO A 97 -1.01 16.74 -5.19
CA PRO A 97 -0.28 16.33 -3.99
C PRO A 97 -0.19 17.44 -2.94
N ILE A 98 -0.36 17.09 -1.67
CA ILE A 98 -0.19 18.02 -0.53
C ILE A 98 1.30 18.30 -0.32
N ALA A 99 2.11 17.25 -0.32
CA ALA A 99 3.56 17.32 -0.30
C ALA A 99 4.11 16.55 -1.49
N ASN A 100 5.20 17.04 -2.12
CA ASN A 100 5.71 16.43 -3.34
C ASN A 100 7.14 16.91 -3.63
N TRP A 101 8.15 16.03 -3.46
CA TRP A 101 9.54 16.39 -3.73
C TRP A 101 10.34 15.23 -4.31
N GLN A 102 11.39 15.56 -5.07
CA GLN A 102 12.38 14.58 -5.49
C GLN A 102 13.13 14.07 -4.25
N ALA A 103 13.14 12.77 -4.07
CA ALA A 103 13.80 12.11 -2.96
C ALA A 103 15.22 11.67 -3.32
N GLN A 104 15.76 10.64 -2.64
CA GLN A 104 17.08 10.14 -2.92
C GLN A 104 17.19 9.66 -4.38
N SER A 105 18.26 9.99 -5.06
CA SER A 105 18.62 9.34 -6.32
C SER A 105 19.11 7.95 -5.98
N GLY A 106 18.49 6.92 -6.56
CA GLY A 106 18.89 5.55 -6.31
C GLY A 106 20.35 5.31 -6.67
N SER A 107 21.01 4.54 -5.86
CA SER A 107 22.39 4.09 -6.08
C SER A 107 22.45 2.68 -6.69
N GLY A 108 21.34 1.93 -6.65
CA GLY A 108 21.19 0.60 -7.22
C GLY A 108 20.25 0.58 -8.43
N TYR A 109 20.32 -0.50 -9.18
CA TYR A 109 19.35 -0.87 -10.19
C TYR A 109 18.70 -2.20 -9.81
N PRO A 110 17.46 -2.20 -9.36
CA PRO A 110 16.56 -1.05 -9.15
C PRO A 110 16.81 -0.31 -7.82
N PRO A 111 16.20 0.87 -7.60
CA PRO A 111 16.41 1.65 -6.38
C PRO A 111 15.58 1.15 -5.20
N ASP A 112 14.52 0.40 -5.42
CA ASP A 112 13.62 -0.22 -4.44
C ASP A 112 13.24 0.73 -3.28
N PRO A 113 12.56 1.84 -3.57
CA PRO A 113 12.26 2.83 -2.56
C PRO A 113 11.21 2.34 -1.58
N SER A 114 11.56 2.35 -0.30
CA SER A 114 10.67 2.09 0.81
C SER A 114 10.64 3.29 1.77
N GLY A 115 9.49 3.61 2.35
CA GLY A 115 9.41 4.75 3.25
C GLY A 115 8.10 4.85 4.01
N ALA A 116 8.18 5.44 5.20
CA ALA A 116 7.04 5.59 6.09
C ALA A 116 7.01 6.98 6.74
N ALA A 117 5.79 7.50 6.93
CA ALA A 117 5.52 8.71 7.66
C ALA A 117 5.29 8.42 9.15
N GLY A 118 5.99 9.12 10.02
CA GLY A 118 5.65 9.27 11.44
C GLY A 118 5.00 10.62 11.70
N PRO A 119 4.82 11.05 12.96
CA PRO A 119 4.14 12.32 13.28
C PRO A 119 4.78 13.55 12.64
N ASN A 120 6.13 13.63 12.63
CA ASN A 120 6.88 14.81 12.21
C ASN A 120 7.84 14.57 11.06
N HIS A 121 8.11 13.31 10.70
CA HIS A 121 9.14 12.95 9.76
C HIS A 121 8.65 11.95 8.74
N PHE A 122 9.30 11.93 7.59
CA PHE A 122 9.26 10.83 6.63
C PHE A 122 10.66 10.22 6.53
N VAL A 123 10.77 8.90 6.72
CA VAL A 123 12.01 8.18 6.52
C VAL A 123 11.92 7.42 5.21
N GLN A 124 12.89 7.62 4.32
CA GLN A 124 13.02 6.86 3.08
C GLN A 124 14.33 6.08 3.10
N ALA A 125 14.26 4.84 2.67
CA ALA A 125 15.42 4.07 2.24
C ALA A 125 15.31 3.71 0.75
N VAL A 126 16.45 3.59 0.12
CA VAL A 126 16.63 3.10 -1.24
C VAL A 126 17.82 2.11 -1.23
N ASN A 127 17.99 1.32 -2.26
CA ASN A 127 19.22 0.56 -2.45
C ASN A 127 20.39 1.54 -2.68
N THR A 128 21.29 1.81 -1.79
CA THR A 128 21.67 1.17 -0.52
C THR A 128 21.84 2.25 0.58
N ALA A 129 20.95 3.23 0.60
CA ALA A 129 21.03 4.41 1.46
C ALA A 129 19.68 4.75 2.12
N TYR A 130 19.73 5.49 3.22
CA TYR A 130 18.52 6.02 3.86
C TYR A 130 18.66 7.50 4.24
N LYS A 131 17.52 8.18 4.37
CA LYS A 131 17.45 9.61 4.67
C LYS A 131 16.18 9.95 5.45
N VAL A 132 16.32 10.89 6.36
CA VAL A 132 15.22 11.42 7.16
C VAL A 132 14.86 12.81 6.64
N TYR A 133 13.57 12.99 6.35
CA TYR A 133 12.98 14.24 5.91
C TYR A 133 11.97 14.77 6.95
N ASN A 134 11.78 16.07 7.01
CA ASN A 134 10.54 16.61 7.56
C ASN A 134 9.40 16.41 6.54
N LYS A 135 8.15 16.62 6.95
CA LYS A 135 6.98 16.40 6.06
C LYS A 135 6.83 17.42 4.92
N THR A 136 7.70 18.39 4.83
CA THR A 136 7.76 19.37 3.73
C THR A 136 8.92 19.12 2.76
N GLY A 137 9.69 18.04 2.96
CA GLY A 137 10.78 17.63 2.09
C GLY A 137 12.16 18.15 2.50
N GLY A 138 12.25 18.93 3.58
CA GLY A 138 13.55 19.36 4.13
C GLY A 138 14.32 18.19 4.73
N THR A 139 15.62 18.07 4.43
CA THR A 139 16.49 17.06 5.03
C THR A 139 16.69 17.31 6.52
N VAL A 140 16.44 16.31 7.35
CA VAL A 140 16.70 16.33 8.79
C VAL A 140 18.00 15.60 9.13
N ALA A 141 18.24 14.43 8.48
CA ALA A 141 19.47 13.67 8.64
C ALA A 141 19.74 12.81 7.40
N GLY A 142 21.01 12.62 7.02
CA GLY A 142 21.46 11.77 5.90
C GLY A 142 21.70 12.55 4.59
N ALA A 143 22.01 11.93 3.44
CA ALA A 143 21.94 10.47 3.22
C ALA A 143 23.03 9.71 4.00
N PHE A 144 22.69 8.53 4.45
CA PHE A 144 23.61 7.59 5.08
C PHE A 144 23.55 6.25 4.36
N SER A 145 24.66 5.53 4.35
CA SER A 145 24.69 4.13 3.98
C SER A 145 23.80 3.31 4.93
N LEU A 146 23.04 2.34 4.42
CA LEU A 146 22.28 1.42 5.26
C LEU A 146 23.17 0.73 6.29
N SER A 147 24.41 0.34 5.91
CA SER A 147 25.38 -0.31 6.78
C SER A 147 25.79 0.55 7.99
N SER A 148 25.57 1.87 7.97
CA SER A 148 25.90 2.74 9.10
C SER A 148 25.11 2.43 10.37
N LEU A 149 23.97 1.73 10.25
CA LEU A 149 23.18 1.27 11.39
C LEU A 149 23.75 0.00 12.04
N TRP A 150 24.55 -0.79 11.31
CA TRP A 150 25.14 -2.04 11.80
C TRP A 150 26.65 -2.06 11.55
N SER A 151 27.42 -1.75 12.57
CA SER A 151 28.88 -1.70 12.46
C SER A 151 29.47 -3.01 11.93
N GLY A 152 30.25 -2.93 10.85
CA GLY A 152 30.89 -4.07 10.23
C GLY A 152 30.02 -4.83 9.21
N SER A 153 28.81 -4.40 8.95
CA SER A 153 28.00 -4.97 7.87
C SER A 153 28.37 -4.39 6.51
N SER A 154 28.06 -5.13 5.45
CA SER A 154 28.03 -4.62 4.08
C SER A 154 26.76 -3.80 3.82
N ASN A 155 26.73 -3.14 2.68
CA ASN A 155 25.64 -2.29 2.24
C ASN A 155 24.92 -2.99 1.08
N ASP A 156 24.12 -4.02 1.40
CA ASP A 156 23.66 -4.99 0.42
C ASP A 156 22.28 -4.68 -0.19
N GLY A 157 21.38 -4.01 0.55
CA GLY A 157 20.15 -3.49 -0.05
C GLY A 157 18.85 -4.15 0.40
N ASP A 158 17.84 -4.08 -0.44
CA ASP A 158 16.43 -4.44 -0.19
C ASP A 158 15.89 -3.85 1.11
N PRO A 159 16.02 -2.54 1.33
CA PRO A 159 15.58 -1.94 2.58
C PRO A 159 14.05 -1.87 2.65
N ILE A 160 13.52 -2.13 3.83
CA ILE A 160 12.14 -1.78 4.16
C ILE A 160 12.14 -0.81 5.34
N VAL A 161 11.34 0.23 5.22
CA VAL A 161 11.09 1.19 6.29
C VAL A 161 9.65 1.06 6.76
N LEU A 162 9.47 0.85 8.06
CA LEU A 162 8.15 0.86 8.69
C LEU A 162 8.09 1.97 9.76
N TYR A 163 6.90 2.47 10.01
CA TYR A 163 6.59 3.22 11.20
C TYR A 163 5.62 2.41 12.06
N ASP A 164 6.15 1.87 13.16
CA ASP A 164 5.36 1.21 14.20
C ASP A 164 4.64 2.26 15.04
N LYS A 165 3.45 2.64 14.60
CA LYS A 165 2.66 3.70 15.24
C LYS A 165 2.21 3.36 16.66
N TYR A 166 2.16 2.08 17.02
CA TYR A 166 1.74 1.61 18.33
C TYR A 166 2.84 1.75 19.39
N ALA A 167 4.07 1.78 18.94
CA ALA A 167 5.23 2.01 19.78
C ALA A 167 5.85 3.40 19.55
N ASP A 168 5.41 4.13 18.53
CA ASP A 168 5.98 5.39 18.06
C ASP A 168 7.47 5.24 17.73
N ARG A 169 7.79 4.28 16.83
CA ARG A 169 9.15 3.90 16.43
C ARG A 169 9.26 3.69 14.92
N PHE A 170 10.41 4.09 14.38
CA PHE A 170 10.80 3.71 13.01
C PHE A 170 11.59 2.41 13.03
N VAL A 171 11.35 1.59 12.03
CA VAL A 171 12.09 0.35 11.77
C VAL A 171 12.74 0.46 10.40
N ILE A 172 14.03 0.19 10.31
CA ILE A 172 14.79 0.15 9.05
C ILE A 172 15.43 -1.22 8.95
N THR A 173 15.37 -1.84 7.79
CA THR A 173 15.89 -3.18 7.56
C THR A 173 16.78 -3.22 6.33
N GLN A 174 17.64 -4.21 6.24
CA GLN A 174 18.30 -4.67 5.01
C GLN A 174 18.71 -6.13 5.16
N PHE A 175 19.09 -6.79 4.08
CA PHE A 175 19.84 -8.04 4.18
C PHE A 175 21.36 -7.76 4.23
N ASN A 176 22.16 -8.74 4.64
CA ASN A 176 23.62 -8.62 4.69
C ASN A 176 24.29 -9.96 4.39
N GLY A 177 25.32 -9.92 3.56
CA GLY A 177 26.06 -11.13 3.18
C GLY A 177 25.18 -12.13 2.42
N ASN A 178 25.29 -13.40 2.81
CA ASN A 178 24.59 -14.49 2.11
C ASN A 178 23.38 -15.03 2.86
N ASP A 179 23.15 -14.63 4.12
CA ASP A 179 22.15 -15.27 4.96
C ASP A 179 21.63 -14.40 6.12
N GLN A 180 22.02 -13.13 6.20
CA GLN A 180 21.66 -12.28 7.34
C GLN A 180 20.51 -11.33 7.01
N ILE A 181 19.67 -11.12 8.01
CA ILE A 181 18.67 -10.06 8.08
C ILE A 181 19.10 -9.08 9.19
N LEU A 182 19.11 -7.81 8.85
CA LEU A 182 19.43 -6.71 9.74
C LEU A 182 18.18 -5.89 10.03
N VAL A 183 17.87 -5.68 11.31
CA VAL A 183 16.70 -4.93 11.75
C VAL A 183 17.12 -3.88 12.76
N ALA A 184 16.87 -2.60 12.47
CA ALA A 184 17.13 -1.48 13.37
C ALA A 184 15.80 -0.82 13.78
N VAL A 185 15.62 -0.65 15.09
CA VAL A 185 14.44 0.00 15.68
C VAL A 185 14.88 1.29 16.36
N SER A 186 14.28 2.43 16.00
CA SER A 186 14.64 3.70 16.63
C SER A 186 14.38 3.67 18.14
N THR A 187 15.30 4.26 18.93
CA THR A 187 15.18 4.25 20.40
C THR A 187 14.05 5.15 20.91
N THR A 188 13.67 6.13 20.11
CA THR A 188 12.58 7.08 20.37
C THR A 188 11.77 7.33 19.08
N ASN A 189 10.80 8.20 19.11
CA ASN A 189 10.03 8.66 17.95
C ASN A 189 10.80 9.62 17.02
N ASN A 190 12.01 10.03 17.40
CA ASN A 190 12.88 10.82 16.55
C ASN A 190 13.75 9.89 15.67
N PRO A 191 13.49 9.77 14.37
CA PRO A 191 14.27 8.91 13.49
C PRO A 191 15.70 9.43 13.23
N ALA A 192 16.03 10.66 13.62
CA ALA A 192 17.40 11.18 13.60
C ALA A 192 18.20 10.86 14.90
N GLY A 193 17.58 10.17 15.85
CA GLY A 193 18.20 9.66 17.06
C GLY A 193 18.96 8.35 16.85
N SER A 194 19.18 7.64 17.96
CA SER A 194 19.84 6.32 17.96
C SER A 194 18.89 5.19 17.59
N TYR A 195 19.46 4.04 17.21
CA TYR A 195 18.74 2.81 16.88
C TYR A 195 19.29 1.62 17.67
N TYR A 196 18.40 0.72 18.07
CA TYR A 196 18.70 -0.64 18.49
C TYR A 196 18.88 -1.49 17.25
N ALA A 197 20.10 -1.92 16.96
CA ALA A 197 20.50 -2.63 15.76
C ALA A 197 20.73 -4.10 16.04
N TYR A 198 19.98 -4.95 15.36
CA TYR A 198 20.00 -6.42 15.53
C TYR A 198 20.42 -7.10 14.23
N THR A 199 21.15 -8.21 14.36
CA THR A 199 21.48 -9.11 13.26
C THR A 199 20.88 -10.49 13.54
N PHE A 200 20.21 -11.06 12.54
CA PHE A 200 19.63 -12.40 12.60
C PHE A 200 20.11 -13.23 11.40
N VAL A 201 20.12 -14.55 11.56
CA VAL A 201 20.38 -15.53 10.48
C VAL A 201 19.16 -16.44 10.39
N PRO A 202 18.19 -16.17 9.47
CA PRO A 202 16.99 -17.00 9.33
C PRO A 202 17.34 -18.44 8.97
N GLN A 203 18.25 -18.61 8.02
CA GLN A 203 18.76 -19.92 7.62
C GLN A 203 20.22 -19.77 7.14
N PRO A 204 21.19 -20.45 7.80
CA PRO A 204 22.58 -20.36 7.41
C PRO A 204 22.82 -20.74 5.94
N GLY A 205 23.54 -19.87 5.22
CA GLY A 205 23.90 -20.06 3.82
C GLY A 205 22.77 -19.89 2.81
N VAL A 206 21.59 -19.39 3.22
CA VAL A 206 20.46 -19.11 2.35
C VAL A 206 20.18 -17.61 2.32
N PHE A 207 20.32 -17.02 1.14
CA PHE A 207 20.13 -15.59 0.95
C PHE A 207 18.63 -15.20 1.07
N PRO A 208 18.27 -14.27 1.96
CA PRO A 208 16.88 -13.85 2.19
C PRO A 208 16.43 -12.79 1.17
N ASP A 209 16.40 -13.17 -0.11
CA ASP A 209 16.06 -12.33 -1.24
C ASP A 209 14.64 -11.71 -1.12
N TYR A 210 14.46 -10.48 -1.58
CA TYR A 210 13.17 -9.80 -1.65
C TYR A 210 12.43 -9.76 -0.31
N PRO A 211 13.02 -9.35 0.82
CA PRO A 211 12.37 -9.39 2.13
C PRO A 211 11.23 -8.37 2.20
N LYS A 212 10.12 -8.78 2.82
CA LYS A 212 8.98 -7.90 3.11
C LYS A 212 8.65 -7.98 4.58
N TYR A 213 8.36 -6.82 5.18
CA TYR A 213 8.14 -6.72 6.62
C TYR A 213 6.79 -6.15 6.97
N SER A 214 6.29 -6.49 8.15
CA SER A 214 5.05 -5.94 8.71
C SER A 214 5.12 -5.80 10.22
N VAL A 215 4.28 -4.92 10.77
CA VAL A 215 4.05 -4.75 12.21
C VAL A 215 2.83 -5.57 12.61
N TRP A 216 2.96 -6.38 13.66
CA TRP A 216 1.84 -7.10 14.25
C TRP A 216 1.87 -7.00 15.78
N THR A 217 0.87 -7.55 16.44
CA THR A 217 0.71 -7.44 17.90
C THR A 217 1.90 -7.98 18.67
N ASP A 218 2.44 -9.09 18.25
CA ASP A 218 3.43 -9.93 18.93
C ASP A 218 4.80 -9.95 18.25
N GLY A 219 4.95 -9.37 17.05
CA GLY A 219 6.21 -9.42 16.33
C GLY A 219 6.31 -8.46 15.15
N TYR A 220 7.53 -8.29 14.65
CA TYR A 220 7.79 -7.83 13.29
C TYR A 220 7.90 -9.07 12.42
N TYR A 221 7.03 -9.20 11.43
CA TYR A 221 7.00 -10.36 10.54
C TYR A 221 7.81 -10.07 9.30
N CYS A 222 8.55 -11.06 8.81
CA CYS A 222 9.33 -10.98 7.58
C CYS A 222 9.03 -12.19 6.70
N THR A 223 8.85 -11.95 5.43
CA THR A 223 8.75 -12.96 4.38
C THR A 223 9.82 -12.71 3.34
N SER A 224 10.30 -13.74 2.64
CA SER A 224 11.32 -13.59 1.61
C SER A 224 11.15 -14.59 0.48
N ASN A 225 11.68 -14.26 -0.69
CA ASN A 225 11.75 -15.14 -1.86
C ASN A 225 12.94 -16.08 -1.74
N VAL A 226 12.81 -17.09 -0.89
CA VAL A 226 13.80 -18.17 -0.81
C VAL A 226 13.11 -19.49 -1.05
N GLY A 227 13.81 -20.43 -1.67
CA GLY A 227 13.36 -21.81 -1.68
C GLY A 227 13.18 -22.29 -0.24
N VAL A 228 12.10 -23.01 0.04
CA VAL A 228 11.89 -23.60 1.37
C VAL A 228 13.11 -24.42 1.82
N PRO A 229 13.46 -24.44 3.10
CA PRO A 229 12.76 -23.96 4.28
C PRO A 229 13.22 -22.57 4.77
N GLY A 230 12.37 -21.90 5.58
CA GLY A 230 12.81 -20.72 6.32
C GLY A 230 12.53 -19.37 5.64
N ASN A 231 11.62 -19.33 4.66
CA ASN A 231 11.23 -18.10 3.96
C ASN A 231 10.32 -17.17 4.78
N MET A 232 10.08 -17.48 6.05
CA MET A 232 9.32 -16.66 6.96
C MET A 232 10.01 -16.56 8.30
N ALA A 233 10.05 -15.35 8.83
CA ALA A 233 10.57 -15.06 10.15
C ALA A 233 9.62 -14.14 10.92
N VAL A 234 9.64 -14.24 12.24
CA VAL A 234 9.02 -13.26 13.14
C VAL A 234 10.03 -12.90 14.21
N PHE A 235 10.20 -11.60 14.46
CA PHE A 235 11.14 -11.05 15.43
C PHE A 235 10.39 -10.59 16.69
N ASP A 236 10.99 -10.81 17.86
CA ASP A 236 10.44 -10.45 19.18
C ASP A 236 10.37 -8.93 19.33
N ARG A 237 9.30 -8.34 18.81
CA ARG A 237 9.03 -6.90 18.83
C ARG A 237 9.13 -6.33 20.25
N THR A 238 8.58 -7.04 21.24
CA THR A 238 8.57 -6.58 22.64
C THR A 238 9.98 -6.36 23.18
N LYS A 239 10.89 -7.30 22.92
CA LYS A 239 12.30 -7.16 23.33
C LYS A 239 13.06 -6.15 22.48
N MET A 240 12.78 -6.10 21.19
CA MET A 240 13.46 -5.17 20.29
C MET A 240 13.15 -3.71 20.59
N LEU A 241 11.92 -3.39 20.99
CA LEU A 241 11.50 -2.04 21.37
C LEU A 241 12.23 -1.47 22.58
N VAL A 242 12.75 -2.32 23.45
CA VAL A 242 13.50 -1.90 24.65
C VAL A 242 15.01 -2.14 24.56
N GLY A 243 15.52 -2.50 23.39
CA GLY A 243 16.95 -2.73 23.19
C GLY A 243 17.48 -3.96 23.94
N ASN A 244 16.67 -4.99 24.10
CA ASN A 244 17.09 -6.20 24.79
C ASN A 244 17.94 -7.10 23.87
N PRO A 245 19.21 -7.37 24.20
CA PRO A 245 20.08 -8.22 23.38
C PRO A 245 19.66 -9.69 23.32
N ALA A 246 18.68 -10.10 24.14
CA ALA A 246 18.08 -11.43 24.08
C ALA A 246 16.85 -11.50 23.15
N ALA A 247 16.62 -10.49 22.30
CA ALA A 247 15.59 -10.55 21.28
C ALA A 247 15.79 -11.78 20.39
N GLY A 248 14.71 -12.51 20.15
CA GLY A 248 14.71 -13.73 19.37
C GLY A 248 14.00 -13.58 18.04
N MET A 249 14.20 -14.60 17.21
CA MET A 249 13.52 -14.79 15.95
C MET A 249 13.00 -16.22 15.89
N MET A 250 11.78 -16.41 15.41
CA MET A 250 11.30 -17.72 14.98
C MET A 250 11.21 -17.77 13.46
N THR A 251 11.66 -18.87 12.88
CA THR A 251 11.53 -19.11 11.43
C THR A 251 10.65 -20.32 11.19
N VAL A 252 9.91 -20.24 10.09
CA VAL A 252 9.07 -21.32 9.60
C VAL A 252 9.10 -21.35 8.08
N SER A 253 8.91 -22.54 7.51
CA SER A 253 8.75 -22.67 6.07
C SER A 253 7.30 -22.48 5.68
N TYR A 254 7.04 -21.55 4.78
CA TYR A 254 5.75 -21.47 4.12
C TYR A 254 5.55 -22.77 3.32
N PRO A 255 4.36 -23.37 3.34
CA PRO A 255 4.09 -24.58 2.56
C PRO A 255 4.38 -24.37 1.08
N SER A 256 4.87 -25.42 0.41
CA SER A 256 5.02 -25.38 -1.05
C SER A 256 3.66 -25.16 -1.70
N VAL A 257 3.57 -24.09 -2.48
CA VAL A 257 2.36 -23.72 -3.25
C VAL A 257 2.73 -23.57 -4.72
N PRO A 258 1.78 -23.76 -5.64
CA PRO A 258 2.02 -23.43 -7.04
C PRO A 258 2.47 -21.98 -7.18
N ASN A 259 3.53 -21.74 -7.94
CA ASN A 259 4.07 -20.42 -8.26
C ASN A 259 4.88 -20.50 -9.57
N ASN A 260 5.28 -19.35 -10.10
CA ASN A 260 6.06 -19.25 -11.34
C ASN A 260 7.59 -19.21 -11.12
N GLY A 261 8.06 -19.60 -9.93
CA GLY A 261 9.51 -19.58 -9.58
C GLY A 261 9.94 -18.31 -8.86
N PHE A 262 9.07 -17.30 -8.74
CA PHE A 262 9.26 -16.14 -7.88
C PHE A 262 8.09 -16.07 -6.89
N PHE A 263 8.37 -16.21 -5.60
CA PHE A 263 7.32 -16.34 -4.59
C PHE A 263 7.70 -15.66 -3.27
N CYS A 264 6.88 -14.71 -2.84
CA CYS A 264 6.99 -14.07 -1.53
C CYS A 264 5.58 -13.72 -1.05
N PRO A 265 5.04 -14.37 -0.01
CA PRO A 265 3.75 -13.97 0.55
C PRO A 265 3.89 -12.64 1.30
N LEU A 266 2.79 -11.93 1.49
CA LEU A 266 2.73 -10.74 2.35
C LEU A 266 2.13 -11.09 3.70
N ALA A 267 2.78 -10.67 4.78
CA ALA A 267 2.19 -10.69 6.11
C ALA A 267 1.25 -9.50 6.31
N GLY A 268 0.15 -9.71 7.04
CA GLY A 268 -0.74 -8.62 7.43
C GLY A 268 0.02 -7.56 8.23
N ASP A 269 -0.13 -6.30 7.83
CA ASP A 269 0.55 -5.17 8.43
C ASP A 269 -0.46 -4.28 9.14
N ALA A 270 -0.46 -4.30 10.47
CA ALA A 270 -1.41 -3.57 11.28
C ALA A 270 -1.33 -2.07 10.98
N ASP A 271 -2.43 -1.50 10.48
CA ASP A 271 -2.48 -0.12 9.97
C ASP A 271 -3.64 0.72 10.54
N GLY A 272 -4.53 0.13 11.30
CA GLY A 272 -5.62 0.77 12.02
C GLY A 272 -5.46 0.67 13.52
N GLN A 273 -6.49 0.19 14.19
CA GLN A 273 -6.40 -0.28 15.56
C GLN A 273 -5.56 -1.55 15.60
N LEU A 274 -4.67 -1.69 16.59
CA LEU A 274 -3.91 -2.91 16.77
C LEU A 274 -4.86 -4.09 17.03
N PRO A 275 -4.72 -5.22 16.31
CA PRO A 275 -5.51 -6.40 16.61
C PRO A 275 -5.33 -6.86 18.07
N PRO A 276 -6.32 -7.51 18.67
CA PRO A 276 -6.18 -8.07 20.02
C PRO A 276 -4.98 -9.00 20.14
N ASN A 277 -4.34 -9.01 21.31
CA ASN A 277 -3.25 -9.95 21.58
C ASN A 277 -3.68 -11.40 21.33
N GLY A 278 -2.81 -12.19 20.73
CA GLY A 278 -3.09 -13.58 20.34
C GLY A 278 -3.88 -13.72 19.04
N THR A 279 -4.15 -12.61 18.32
CA THR A 279 -4.67 -12.70 16.96
C THR A 279 -3.56 -13.20 16.03
N PRO A 280 -3.73 -14.35 15.34
CA PRO A 280 -2.75 -14.81 14.36
C PRO A 280 -2.49 -13.77 13.27
N CYS A 281 -1.24 -13.65 12.84
CA CYS A 281 -0.90 -12.80 11.69
C CYS A 281 -1.34 -13.49 10.39
N PRO A 282 -2.24 -12.90 9.59
CA PRO A 282 -2.61 -13.48 8.32
C PRO A 282 -1.52 -13.27 7.28
N LEU A 283 -1.32 -14.25 6.41
CA LEU A 283 -0.38 -14.22 5.30
C LEU A 283 -1.12 -14.41 4.01
N PHE A 284 -0.81 -13.59 3.02
CA PHE A 284 -1.51 -13.52 1.75
C PHE A 284 -0.59 -13.88 0.60
N SER A 285 -1.07 -14.69 -0.32
CA SER A 285 -0.48 -14.92 -1.63
C SER A 285 -1.59 -15.16 -2.65
N TYR A 286 -1.27 -15.09 -3.93
CA TYR A 286 -2.18 -15.51 -4.98
C TYR A 286 -1.63 -16.71 -5.75
N GLU A 287 -2.49 -17.35 -6.51
CA GLU A 287 -2.19 -18.47 -7.38
C GLU A 287 -2.89 -18.24 -8.72
N ASP A 288 -2.20 -18.58 -9.81
CA ASP A 288 -2.73 -18.58 -11.17
C ASP A 288 -2.86 -20.03 -11.65
N ASP A 289 -3.93 -20.33 -12.36
CA ASP A 289 -4.24 -21.69 -12.81
C ASP A 289 -3.23 -22.26 -13.84
N THR A 290 -2.34 -21.41 -14.38
CA THR A 290 -1.25 -21.82 -15.29
C THR A 290 -0.04 -22.39 -14.55
N TRP A 291 0.13 -22.13 -13.25
CA TRP A 291 1.36 -22.44 -12.52
C TRP A 291 1.56 -23.92 -12.20
N ALA A 292 0.48 -24.68 -12.11
CA ALA A 292 0.56 -26.13 -11.92
C ALA A 292 -0.70 -26.83 -12.41
N THR A 293 -0.60 -28.15 -12.67
CA THR A 293 -1.79 -28.97 -12.92
C THR A 293 -2.67 -29.00 -11.68
N GLY A 294 -3.91 -28.54 -11.81
CA GLY A 294 -4.88 -28.43 -10.71
C GLY A 294 -4.78 -27.14 -9.89
N ALA A 295 -3.89 -26.21 -10.27
CA ALA A 295 -3.91 -24.84 -9.76
C ALA A 295 -5.19 -24.11 -10.18
N ALA A 296 -5.56 -23.06 -9.44
CA ALA A 296 -6.74 -22.25 -9.70
C ALA A 296 -6.42 -20.77 -9.50
N ASP A 297 -7.16 -19.90 -10.17
CA ASP A 297 -7.11 -18.46 -9.91
C ASP A 297 -7.74 -18.18 -8.56
N GLN A 298 -6.91 -17.94 -7.55
CA GLN A 298 -7.35 -17.77 -6.17
C GLN A 298 -6.35 -17.02 -5.29
N LEU A 299 -6.86 -16.48 -4.19
CA LEU A 299 -6.04 -16.00 -3.10
C LEU A 299 -5.90 -17.11 -2.05
N ARG A 300 -4.70 -17.20 -1.46
CA ARG A 300 -4.40 -18.12 -0.35
C ARG A 300 -4.15 -17.31 0.90
N ILE A 301 -4.81 -17.69 1.99
CA ILE A 301 -4.67 -17.04 3.29
C ILE A 301 -4.24 -18.09 4.29
N TYR A 302 -3.12 -17.83 4.98
CA TYR A 302 -2.62 -18.64 6.08
C TYR A 302 -2.66 -17.83 7.36
N ASN A 303 -2.82 -18.48 8.48
CA ASN A 303 -2.69 -17.90 9.81
C ASN A 303 -1.36 -18.33 10.44
N PHE A 304 -0.53 -17.36 10.81
CA PHE A 304 0.70 -17.58 11.56
C PHE A 304 0.43 -17.19 13.03
N ASN A 305 0.32 -18.21 13.88
CA ASN A 305 0.08 -18.06 15.31
C ASN A 305 1.40 -18.29 16.06
N THR A 306 1.95 -17.23 16.64
CA THR A 306 3.27 -17.22 17.29
C THR A 306 3.14 -17.43 18.78
N ASP A 307 3.94 -18.33 19.38
CA ASP A 307 4.05 -18.54 20.82
C ASP A 307 5.49 -18.24 21.28
N TRP A 308 5.70 -17.05 21.85
CA TRP A 308 7.00 -16.62 22.36
C TRP A 308 7.40 -17.31 23.69
N VAL A 309 6.48 -17.92 24.40
CA VAL A 309 6.74 -18.65 25.66
C VAL A 309 7.20 -20.06 25.35
N THR A 310 6.50 -20.74 24.45
CA THR A 310 6.81 -22.10 24.01
C THR A 310 6.86 -22.13 22.49
N PRO A 311 8.00 -21.78 21.86
CA PRO A 311 8.13 -21.68 20.41
C PRO A 311 7.66 -22.90 19.62
N ALA A 312 7.73 -24.10 20.21
CA ALA A 312 7.22 -25.33 19.60
C ALA A 312 5.69 -25.34 19.37
N ASN A 313 4.94 -24.48 20.06
CA ASN A 313 3.50 -24.33 19.86
C ASN A 313 3.15 -23.38 18.71
N THR A 314 4.12 -22.69 18.14
CA THR A 314 3.91 -21.82 16.98
C THR A 314 3.39 -22.62 15.79
N THR A 315 2.37 -22.12 15.12
CA THR A 315 1.72 -22.81 14.00
C THR A 315 1.57 -21.90 12.77
N LEU A 316 1.61 -22.52 11.60
CA LEU A 316 1.24 -21.91 10.34
C LEU A 316 0.20 -22.82 9.66
N THR A 317 -1.02 -22.35 9.55
CA THR A 317 -2.14 -23.14 9.03
C THR A 317 -2.83 -22.46 7.86
N LEU A 318 -3.21 -23.23 6.85
CA LEU A 318 -4.11 -22.72 5.81
C LEU A 318 -5.46 -22.38 6.45
N ASP A 319 -5.86 -21.12 6.28
CA ASP A 319 -7.16 -20.63 6.75
C ASP A 319 -8.21 -20.78 5.67
N THR A 320 -7.96 -20.20 4.48
CA THR A 320 -8.93 -20.27 3.39
C THR A 320 -8.30 -20.06 2.02
N LEU A 321 -9.01 -20.53 1.00
CA LEU A 321 -8.78 -20.25 -0.40
C LEU A 321 -9.97 -19.45 -0.93
N LEU A 322 -9.71 -18.31 -1.56
CA LEU A 322 -10.73 -17.44 -2.12
C LEU A 322 -10.60 -17.43 -3.65
N ALA A 323 -11.53 -18.08 -4.33
CA ALA A 323 -11.59 -18.06 -5.79
C ALA A 323 -11.74 -16.63 -6.32
N THR A 324 -11.00 -16.29 -7.37
CA THR A 324 -11.08 -15.01 -8.05
C THR A 324 -11.69 -15.18 -9.45
N PRO A 325 -12.22 -14.12 -10.08
CA PRO A 325 -12.35 -14.09 -11.53
C PRO A 325 -10.99 -14.38 -12.19
N PRO A 326 -10.99 -14.89 -13.44
CA PRO A 326 -9.76 -15.22 -14.15
C PRO A 326 -8.74 -14.08 -14.10
N ILE A 327 -7.49 -14.43 -13.82
CA ILE A 327 -6.33 -13.55 -13.89
C ILE A 327 -5.36 -14.10 -14.93
N ASP A 328 -4.62 -13.23 -15.60
CA ASP A 328 -3.56 -13.62 -16.53
C ASP A 328 -2.25 -12.99 -16.06
N VAL A 329 -1.32 -13.83 -15.63
CA VAL A 329 0.04 -13.43 -15.23
C VAL A 329 1.11 -14.09 -16.10
N ASN A 330 0.75 -14.44 -17.31
CA ASN A 330 1.65 -15.05 -18.30
C ASN A 330 2.54 -13.98 -18.97
N PHE A 331 3.37 -13.36 -18.17
CA PHE A 331 4.34 -12.34 -18.59
C PHE A 331 5.44 -12.90 -19.48
N ASN A 332 6.25 -12.02 -20.07
CA ASN A 332 7.37 -12.43 -20.93
C ASN A 332 8.46 -13.13 -20.12
N VAL A 333 9.08 -14.13 -20.74
CA VAL A 333 10.16 -14.94 -20.11
C VAL A 333 11.41 -14.14 -19.73
N ASN A 334 11.61 -12.97 -20.36
CA ASN A 334 12.74 -12.09 -20.11
C ASN A 334 12.43 -10.98 -19.10
N TRP A 335 11.22 -10.96 -18.52
CA TRP A 335 10.78 -9.89 -17.62
C TRP A 335 10.84 -8.50 -18.29
N ASP A 336 10.41 -8.43 -19.56
CA ASP A 336 10.44 -7.26 -20.42
C ASP A 336 9.03 -6.96 -20.96
N ASP A 337 8.13 -6.56 -20.08
CA ASP A 337 6.70 -6.43 -20.37
C ASP A 337 6.26 -4.99 -20.62
N VAL A 338 6.74 -4.05 -19.81
CA VAL A 338 6.26 -2.66 -19.81
C VAL A 338 6.94 -1.82 -20.89
N GLN A 339 6.15 -1.36 -21.85
CA GLN A 339 6.62 -0.50 -22.93
C GLN A 339 7.00 0.91 -22.43
N GLN A 340 8.05 1.47 -23.04
CA GLN A 340 8.48 2.84 -22.87
C GLN A 340 8.43 3.61 -24.21
N PRO A 341 8.26 4.95 -24.22
CA PRO A 341 8.28 5.73 -25.45
C PRO A 341 9.69 5.83 -26.04
N GLY A 342 9.80 5.78 -27.37
CA GLY A 342 11.04 6.05 -28.11
C GLY A 342 12.15 4.99 -27.99
N THR A 343 11.84 3.80 -27.43
CA THR A 343 12.81 2.70 -27.31
C THR A 343 12.13 1.34 -27.44
N SER A 344 12.90 0.33 -27.84
CA SER A 344 12.49 -1.07 -27.78
C SER A 344 12.77 -1.73 -26.42
N GLN A 345 13.56 -1.10 -25.56
CA GLN A 345 13.83 -1.58 -24.21
C GLN A 345 12.53 -1.50 -23.38
N LYS A 346 12.10 -2.63 -22.85
CA LYS A 346 10.96 -2.72 -21.95
C LYS A 346 11.43 -2.93 -20.50
N LEU A 347 10.51 -2.75 -19.56
CA LEU A 347 10.76 -2.88 -18.13
C LEU A 347 10.05 -4.08 -17.55
N ASP A 348 10.57 -4.60 -16.44
CA ASP A 348 9.98 -5.66 -15.63
C ASP A 348 8.69 -5.15 -14.97
N ALA A 349 7.63 -5.95 -15.04
CA ALA A 349 6.33 -5.65 -14.43
C ALA A 349 6.19 -6.17 -12.99
N LEU A 350 7.19 -6.85 -12.46
CA LEU A 350 7.15 -7.49 -11.13
C LEU A 350 5.97 -8.45 -11.00
N SER A 351 5.95 -9.51 -11.79
CA SER A 351 4.92 -10.54 -11.74
C SER A 351 5.22 -11.62 -10.70
N GLY A 352 4.21 -12.41 -10.32
CA GLY A 352 4.37 -13.60 -9.49
C GLY A 352 4.13 -13.36 -8.00
N VAL A 353 4.08 -12.12 -7.54
CA VAL A 353 3.90 -11.75 -6.13
C VAL A 353 2.84 -10.68 -5.95
N LEU A 354 2.26 -10.64 -4.74
CA LEU A 354 1.51 -9.46 -4.30
C LEU A 354 2.49 -8.31 -4.09
N THR A 355 2.14 -7.10 -4.54
CA THR A 355 2.96 -5.92 -4.34
C THR A 355 2.88 -5.40 -2.90
N PHE A 356 4.00 -4.94 -2.35
CA PHE A 356 4.09 -4.46 -0.97
C PHE A 356 3.19 -3.24 -0.74
N ARG A 357 2.38 -3.18 0.32
CA ARG A 357 2.21 -3.95 1.56
C ARG A 357 0.79 -4.57 1.62
N ALA A 358 0.45 -5.24 2.74
CA ALA A 358 -0.89 -5.77 3.05
C ALA A 358 -1.47 -5.06 4.29
N PRO A 359 -1.89 -3.79 4.20
CA PRO A 359 -2.40 -3.03 5.35
C PRO A 359 -3.68 -3.68 5.91
N TYR A 360 -3.60 -4.05 7.19
CA TYR A 360 -4.67 -4.71 7.93
C TYR A 360 -5.33 -3.75 8.91
N ARG A 361 -6.67 -3.72 8.91
CA ARG A 361 -7.45 -2.84 9.78
C ARG A 361 -8.54 -3.58 10.52
N VAL A 362 -8.70 -3.22 11.78
CA VAL A 362 -9.79 -3.71 12.64
C VAL A 362 -10.94 -2.71 12.62
N TRP A 363 -12.15 -3.20 12.35
CA TRP A 363 -13.39 -2.43 12.33
C TRP A 363 -14.43 -3.07 13.25
N THR A 364 -15.51 -2.34 13.54
CA THR A 364 -16.65 -2.94 14.23
C THR A 364 -17.31 -3.97 13.31
N GLY A 365 -17.29 -5.24 13.71
CA GLY A 365 -17.94 -6.35 13.01
C GLY A 365 -17.11 -7.04 11.91
N TYR A 366 -16.00 -6.47 11.48
CA TYR A 366 -15.10 -7.12 10.51
C TYR A 366 -13.68 -6.58 10.61
N ASN A 367 -12.74 -7.27 9.99
CA ASN A 367 -11.40 -6.78 9.71
C ASN A 367 -11.22 -6.66 8.19
N SER A 368 -10.34 -5.80 7.73
CA SER A 368 -10.07 -5.66 6.29
C SER A 368 -8.59 -5.65 5.97
N VAL A 369 -8.27 -6.06 4.74
CA VAL A 369 -6.95 -5.96 4.12
C VAL A 369 -7.12 -5.49 2.69
N VAL A 370 -6.26 -4.59 2.23
CA VAL A 370 -6.16 -4.24 0.81
C VAL A 370 -4.83 -4.73 0.24
N ILE A 371 -4.88 -5.40 -0.91
CA ILE A 371 -3.72 -5.98 -1.58
C ILE A 371 -3.83 -5.81 -3.09
N SER A 372 -2.71 -5.86 -3.80
CA SER A 372 -2.66 -5.77 -5.26
C SER A 372 -1.52 -6.58 -5.87
N HIS A 373 -1.61 -6.81 -7.17
CA HIS A 373 -0.55 -7.38 -7.98
C HIS A 373 -0.69 -7.00 -9.45
N ALA A 374 0.37 -7.19 -10.22
CA ALA A 374 0.34 -6.98 -11.67
C ALA A 374 -0.39 -8.13 -12.37
N VAL A 375 -1.18 -7.79 -13.39
CA VAL A 375 -1.84 -8.75 -14.31
C VAL A 375 -1.74 -8.25 -15.75
N ILE A 376 -2.00 -9.13 -16.70
CA ILE A 376 -2.14 -8.81 -18.13
C ILE A 376 -3.63 -8.69 -18.46
N VAL A 377 -4.05 -7.56 -19.04
CA VAL A 377 -5.44 -7.37 -19.50
C VAL A 377 -5.61 -7.48 -21.02
N ASN A 378 -4.50 -7.56 -21.74
CA ASN A 378 -4.49 -7.77 -23.19
C ASN A 378 -3.33 -8.71 -23.55
N SER A 379 -3.65 -9.96 -23.86
CA SER A 379 -2.65 -11.00 -24.16
C SER A 379 -1.85 -10.72 -25.45
N THR A 380 -2.38 -9.93 -26.37
CA THR A 380 -1.71 -9.58 -27.64
C THR A 380 -0.66 -8.50 -27.44
N THR A 381 -1.02 -7.40 -26.78
CA THR A 381 -0.10 -6.28 -26.51
C THR A 381 0.70 -6.47 -25.24
N LYS A 382 0.33 -7.45 -24.39
CA LYS A 382 0.87 -7.65 -23.05
C LYS A 382 0.72 -6.41 -22.16
N GLN A 383 -0.44 -5.72 -22.28
CA GLN A 383 -0.72 -4.57 -21.43
C GLN A 383 -0.80 -4.98 -19.96
N VAL A 384 0.04 -4.35 -19.15
CA VAL A 384 0.11 -4.58 -17.71
C VAL A 384 -0.85 -3.66 -16.97
N ALA A 385 -1.58 -4.22 -16.01
CA ALA A 385 -2.56 -3.51 -15.18
C ALA A 385 -2.48 -3.95 -13.73
N ILE A 386 -3.17 -3.22 -12.86
CA ILE A 386 -3.17 -3.49 -11.43
C ILE A 386 -4.47 -4.17 -11.04
N ARG A 387 -4.39 -5.44 -10.64
CA ARG A 387 -5.48 -6.13 -9.93
C ARG A 387 -5.36 -5.80 -8.46
N TRP A 388 -6.48 -5.34 -7.86
CA TRP A 388 -6.54 -5.02 -6.44
C TRP A 388 -7.76 -5.65 -5.78
N TYR A 389 -7.66 -5.88 -4.47
CA TYR A 389 -8.68 -6.51 -3.64
C TYR A 389 -8.85 -5.77 -2.33
N GLU A 390 -10.07 -5.72 -1.82
CA GLU A 390 -10.38 -5.55 -0.41
C GLU A 390 -10.93 -6.87 0.10
N LEU A 391 -10.20 -7.49 1.00
CA LEU A 391 -10.63 -8.69 1.71
C LEU A 391 -11.23 -8.30 3.03
N ARG A 392 -12.29 -8.98 3.44
CA ARG A 392 -12.88 -8.82 4.77
C ARG A 392 -12.95 -10.14 5.51
N GLN A 393 -12.60 -10.07 6.80
CA GLN A 393 -12.77 -11.16 7.74
C GLN A 393 -13.89 -10.81 8.72
N ASP A 394 -14.95 -11.59 8.76
CA ASP A 394 -16.02 -11.41 9.74
C ASP A 394 -15.49 -11.54 11.17
N ALA A 395 -15.78 -10.58 12.04
CA ALA A 395 -15.21 -10.52 13.38
C ALA A 395 -15.66 -11.68 14.29
N ASN A 396 -16.82 -12.30 14.03
CA ASN A 396 -17.36 -13.38 14.84
C ASN A 396 -16.95 -14.76 14.30
N THR A 397 -17.22 -15.00 13.01
CA THR A 397 -16.98 -16.31 12.38
C THR A 397 -15.54 -16.50 11.93
N LYS A 398 -14.73 -15.44 11.89
CA LYS A 398 -13.35 -15.39 11.39
C LYS A 398 -13.20 -15.80 9.92
N LYS A 399 -14.29 -15.87 9.16
CA LYS A 399 -14.26 -16.23 7.74
C LYS A 399 -13.86 -15.06 6.88
N TRP A 400 -12.91 -15.29 5.97
CA TRP A 400 -12.51 -14.34 4.95
C TRP A 400 -13.41 -14.41 3.71
N SER A 401 -13.56 -13.27 3.08
CA SER A 401 -14.23 -13.11 1.77
C SER A 401 -13.61 -11.99 0.98
N ILE A 402 -13.74 -12.03 -0.34
CA ILE A 402 -13.45 -10.90 -1.21
C ILE A 402 -14.66 -9.97 -1.13
N TYR A 403 -14.50 -8.81 -0.47
CA TYR A 403 -15.55 -7.81 -0.38
C TYR A 403 -15.70 -7.05 -1.69
N GLN A 404 -14.58 -6.70 -2.31
CA GLN A 404 -14.51 -6.10 -3.63
C GLN A 404 -13.15 -6.37 -4.29
N GLN A 405 -13.15 -6.30 -5.61
CA GLN A 405 -11.95 -6.44 -6.42
C GLN A 405 -12.16 -5.76 -7.77
N SER A 406 -11.07 -5.36 -8.41
CA SER A 406 -11.08 -4.85 -9.78
C SER A 406 -9.69 -4.90 -10.38
N THR A 407 -9.62 -4.79 -11.71
CA THR A 407 -8.37 -4.57 -12.45
C THR A 407 -8.40 -3.16 -13.03
N TYR A 408 -7.52 -2.30 -12.55
CA TYR A 408 -7.45 -0.91 -12.96
C TYR A 408 -6.63 -0.74 -14.24
N ALA A 409 -7.32 -0.55 -15.37
CA ALA A 409 -6.74 -0.34 -16.69
C ALA A 409 -7.64 0.61 -17.52
N PRO A 410 -7.71 1.90 -17.15
CA PRO A 410 -8.67 2.84 -17.73
C PRO A 410 -8.31 3.34 -19.14
N ASP A 411 -7.10 3.09 -19.59
CA ASP A 411 -6.58 3.43 -20.92
C ASP A 411 -5.55 2.40 -21.39
N ALA A 412 -4.78 2.68 -22.42
CA ALA A 412 -3.79 1.77 -23.00
C ALA A 412 -2.41 1.81 -22.32
N ASP A 413 -2.16 2.72 -21.37
CA ASP A 413 -0.91 2.77 -20.63
C ASP A 413 -0.78 1.60 -19.65
N ASN A 414 0.44 1.11 -19.45
CA ASN A 414 0.75 0.10 -18.44
C ASN A 414 0.79 0.72 -17.05
N ARG A 415 0.33 -0.02 -16.04
CA ARG A 415 0.38 0.34 -14.63
C ARG A 415 0.89 -0.84 -13.83
N TRP A 416 1.92 -0.59 -12.98
CA TRP A 416 2.57 -1.65 -12.21
C TRP A 416 3.25 -1.11 -10.94
N VAL A 417 3.85 -1.99 -10.17
CA VAL A 417 4.53 -1.69 -8.88
C VAL A 417 3.66 -0.79 -8.01
N SER A 418 2.40 -1.22 -7.86
CA SER A 418 1.41 -0.50 -7.07
C SER A 418 1.57 -0.74 -5.58
N SER A 419 1.11 0.22 -4.79
CA SER A 419 0.96 0.08 -3.35
C SER A 419 -0.33 0.77 -2.89
N LEU A 420 -1.04 0.13 -1.97
CA LEU A 420 -2.32 0.61 -1.45
C LEU A 420 -2.25 0.86 0.05
N ALA A 421 -3.10 1.77 0.50
CA ALA A 421 -3.45 1.91 1.92
C ALA A 421 -4.95 2.22 2.05
N MET A 422 -5.48 2.01 3.26
CA MET A 422 -6.86 2.34 3.61
C MET A 422 -6.85 3.34 4.76
N ASP A 423 -7.57 4.44 4.63
CA ASP A 423 -7.67 5.48 5.66
C ASP A 423 -8.61 5.09 6.82
N ASP A 424 -8.70 5.94 7.85
CA ASP A 424 -9.57 5.72 9.01
C ASP A 424 -11.07 5.81 8.68
N ASN A 425 -11.42 6.26 7.47
CA ASN A 425 -12.79 6.28 6.95
C ASN A 425 -13.12 5.05 6.09
N GLY A 426 -12.15 4.14 5.86
CA GLY A 426 -12.30 2.98 4.98
C GLY A 426 -12.16 3.32 3.49
N SER A 427 -11.68 4.51 3.16
CA SER A 427 -11.37 4.90 1.79
C SER A 427 -10.01 4.34 1.37
N ILE A 428 -9.85 3.98 0.09
CA ILE A 428 -8.64 3.33 -0.42
C ILE A 428 -7.88 4.29 -1.32
N GLY A 429 -6.62 4.54 -1.00
CA GLY A 429 -5.66 5.22 -1.86
C GLY A 429 -4.72 4.22 -2.54
N MET A 430 -4.43 4.42 -3.81
CA MET A 430 -3.53 3.59 -4.60
C MET A 430 -2.57 4.47 -5.41
N ALA A 431 -1.27 4.21 -5.31
CA ALA A 431 -0.25 4.85 -6.12
C ALA A 431 0.60 3.81 -6.85
N TYR A 432 1.17 4.18 -8.00
CA TYR A 432 1.83 3.23 -8.91
C TYR A 432 2.67 3.96 -9.97
N ALA A 433 3.53 3.19 -10.63
CA ALA A 433 4.22 3.62 -11.84
C ALA A 433 3.31 3.44 -13.08
N VAL A 434 3.47 4.33 -14.06
CA VAL A 434 2.75 4.28 -15.33
C VAL A 434 3.71 4.54 -16.49
N SER A 435 3.58 3.78 -17.60
CA SER A 435 4.33 4.00 -18.84
C SER A 435 3.55 3.44 -20.04
N GLY A 436 3.82 3.97 -21.22
CA GLY A 436 3.15 3.54 -22.45
C GLY A 436 3.87 4.01 -23.70
N ALA A 437 3.19 3.92 -24.84
CA ALA A 437 3.75 4.31 -26.13
C ALA A 437 4.17 5.79 -26.21
N SER A 438 3.50 6.67 -25.48
CA SER A 438 3.75 8.12 -25.43
C SER A 438 3.98 8.65 -24.01
N THR A 439 3.84 7.80 -23.01
CA THR A 439 3.97 8.16 -21.58
C THR A 439 5.31 7.64 -21.06
N SER A 440 6.25 8.50 -20.73
CA SER A 440 7.46 8.14 -20.00
C SER A 440 7.13 7.71 -18.59
N VAL A 441 8.00 6.87 -18.00
CA VAL A 441 7.76 6.32 -16.65
C VAL A 441 7.52 7.40 -15.62
N SER A 442 6.29 7.49 -15.16
CA SER A 442 5.73 8.53 -14.29
C SER A 442 5.14 7.88 -13.03
N LEU A 443 4.91 8.69 -12.00
CA LEU A 443 4.15 8.24 -10.83
C LEU A 443 2.78 8.92 -10.82
N ARG A 444 1.75 8.10 -10.65
CA ARG A 444 0.36 8.55 -10.53
C ARG A 444 -0.32 7.92 -9.32
N TYR A 445 -1.42 8.51 -8.92
CA TYR A 445 -2.27 8.00 -7.85
C TYR A 445 -3.74 8.21 -8.15
N THR A 446 -4.57 7.39 -7.54
CA THR A 446 -6.02 7.43 -7.59
C THR A 446 -6.58 6.90 -6.26
N GLY A 447 -7.87 6.78 -6.16
CA GLY A 447 -8.52 6.20 -5.00
C GLY A 447 -10.03 6.13 -5.12
N ARG A 448 -10.65 5.69 -4.03
CA ARG A 448 -12.10 5.61 -3.86
C ARG A 448 -12.50 5.87 -2.41
N LEU A 449 -13.66 6.44 -2.20
CA LEU A 449 -14.25 6.53 -0.86
C LEU A 449 -14.89 5.18 -0.47
N ALA A 450 -15.02 4.94 0.83
CA ALA A 450 -15.72 3.77 1.35
C ALA A 450 -17.16 3.65 0.83
N SER A 451 -17.83 4.80 0.61
CA SER A 451 -19.21 4.89 0.12
C SER A 451 -19.37 4.75 -1.40
N ASP A 452 -18.27 4.64 -2.15
CA ASP A 452 -18.33 4.56 -3.62
C ASP A 452 -18.79 3.18 -4.10
N PRO A 453 -19.27 3.07 -5.35
CA PRO A 453 -19.59 1.78 -5.95
C PRO A 453 -18.42 0.80 -5.84
N LEU A 454 -18.70 -0.44 -5.45
CA LEU A 454 -17.68 -1.47 -5.25
C LEU A 454 -16.91 -1.76 -6.54
N GLY A 455 -15.63 -2.08 -6.41
CA GLY A 455 -14.77 -2.47 -7.53
C GLY A 455 -14.36 -1.32 -8.45
N GLN A 456 -14.49 -0.06 -8.01
CA GLN A 456 -14.12 1.10 -8.82
C GLN A 456 -13.22 2.07 -8.07
N MET A 457 -12.13 2.49 -8.72
CA MET A 457 -11.37 3.68 -8.36
C MET A 457 -12.08 4.88 -8.97
N THR A 458 -12.82 5.61 -8.15
CA THR A 458 -13.78 6.63 -8.59
C THR A 458 -13.16 8.00 -8.79
N PHE A 459 -11.99 8.26 -8.18
CA PHE A 459 -11.27 9.50 -8.41
C PHE A 459 -10.47 9.46 -9.71
N THR A 460 -10.42 10.59 -10.41
CA THR A 460 -9.57 10.78 -11.57
C THR A 460 -8.12 10.53 -11.21
N GLU A 461 -7.42 9.75 -12.02
CA GLU A 461 -5.99 9.53 -11.88
C GLU A 461 -5.24 10.85 -11.94
N THR A 462 -4.37 11.09 -10.97
CA THR A 462 -3.60 12.33 -10.85
C THR A 462 -2.10 12.04 -10.91
N THR A 463 -1.38 12.85 -11.67
CA THR A 463 0.07 12.74 -11.82
C THR A 463 0.76 13.42 -10.65
N ALA A 464 1.52 12.64 -9.87
CA ALA A 464 2.42 13.18 -8.84
C ALA A 464 3.69 13.75 -9.47
N ILE A 465 4.24 13.05 -10.46
CA ILE A 465 5.37 13.49 -11.27
C ILE A 465 5.29 12.88 -12.66
N ALA A 466 5.38 13.71 -13.69
CA ALA A 466 5.55 13.25 -15.06
C ALA A 466 7.02 12.89 -15.32
N GLY A 467 7.25 11.71 -15.86
CA GLY A 467 8.58 11.27 -16.26
C GLY A 467 9.03 11.85 -17.59
N SER A 468 10.31 11.64 -17.92
CA SER A 468 10.89 12.01 -19.20
C SER A 468 12.02 11.07 -19.60
N GLY A 469 12.16 10.83 -20.91
CA GLY A 469 13.11 9.88 -21.48
C GLY A 469 12.72 8.42 -21.22
N ALA A 470 13.65 7.50 -21.51
CA ALA A 470 13.48 6.06 -21.33
C ALA A 470 14.74 5.43 -20.75
N GLN A 471 14.59 4.38 -19.97
CA GLN A 471 15.67 3.54 -19.46
C GLN A 471 16.11 2.57 -20.55
N ASN A 472 17.39 2.60 -20.96
CA ASN A 472 17.89 1.81 -22.09
C ASN A 472 19.00 0.81 -21.70
N PHE A 473 19.37 0.73 -20.43
CA PHE A 473 20.54 -0.04 -19.97
C PHE A 473 20.17 -1.33 -19.24
N THR A 474 18.95 -1.47 -18.72
CA THR A 474 18.42 -2.67 -18.08
C THR A 474 16.89 -2.70 -18.18
N ASN A 475 16.31 -3.90 -18.07
CA ASN A 475 14.86 -4.07 -17.89
C ASN A 475 14.43 -3.96 -16.42
N ARG A 476 15.38 -3.95 -15.48
CA ARG A 476 15.08 -3.85 -14.05
C ARG A 476 14.42 -2.52 -13.73
N PHE A 477 13.32 -2.58 -13.00
CA PHE A 477 12.57 -1.45 -12.47
C PHE A 477 12.09 -1.84 -11.07
N GLY A 478 12.01 -0.91 -10.14
CA GLY A 478 11.79 -1.12 -8.71
C GLY A 478 10.99 -2.35 -8.34
N ASP A 479 11.56 -3.18 -7.49
CA ASP A 479 10.93 -4.41 -7.00
C ASP A 479 9.75 -4.11 -6.07
N TYR A 480 9.66 -2.88 -5.58
CA TYR A 480 8.54 -2.37 -4.81
C TYR A 480 8.49 -0.85 -4.79
N SER A 481 7.33 -0.34 -4.48
CA SER A 481 7.04 1.00 -3.98
C SER A 481 6.28 0.87 -2.67
N GLN A 482 6.10 1.95 -1.94
CA GLN A 482 5.38 1.87 -0.67
C GLN A 482 4.43 3.04 -0.48
N THR A 483 3.17 2.69 -0.22
CA THR A 483 2.15 3.61 0.30
C THR A 483 1.95 3.33 1.79
N SER A 484 2.16 4.34 2.63
CA SER A 484 1.89 4.31 4.06
C SER A 484 0.83 5.34 4.43
N LEU A 485 0.16 5.13 5.54
CA LEU A 485 -0.78 6.12 6.09
C LEU A 485 -0.04 6.98 7.11
N ASP A 486 -0.31 8.29 7.06
CA ASP A 486 0.11 9.23 8.08
C ASP A 486 -0.55 8.87 9.43
N PRO A 487 0.10 9.13 10.58
CA PRO A 487 -0.55 9.02 11.89
C PRO A 487 -1.84 9.84 12.06
N ASP A 488 -2.11 10.81 11.18
CA ASP A 488 -3.38 11.56 11.14
C ASP A 488 -4.58 10.69 10.69
N GLY A 489 -4.30 9.50 10.15
CA GLY A 489 -5.29 8.51 9.73
C GLY A 489 -5.98 8.78 8.38
N ILE A 490 -5.65 9.88 7.68
CA ILE A 490 -6.32 10.28 6.43
C ILE A 490 -5.37 10.66 5.29
N THR A 491 -4.11 10.97 5.60
CA THR A 491 -3.10 11.35 4.60
C THR A 491 -2.32 10.12 4.15
N PHE A 492 -2.37 9.85 2.85
CA PHE A 492 -1.56 8.83 2.19
C PHE A 492 -0.19 9.40 1.83
N TRP A 493 0.86 8.64 2.08
CA TRP A 493 2.23 8.93 1.68
C TRP A 493 2.72 7.83 0.75
N HIS A 494 3.40 8.20 -0.31
CA HIS A 494 3.99 7.24 -1.24
C HIS A 494 5.43 7.59 -1.57
N THR A 495 6.24 6.54 -1.72
CA THR A 495 7.56 6.62 -2.34
C THR A 495 7.66 5.61 -3.47
N GLY A 496 8.15 6.04 -4.61
CA GLY A 496 8.24 5.22 -5.82
C GLY A 496 9.32 5.71 -6.77
N GLU A 497 9.66 4.87 -7.74
CA GLU A 497 10.60 5.14 -8.81
C GLU A 497 9.93 5.80 -10.02
N TYR A 498 10.61 6.74 -10.66
CA TYR A 498 10.25 7.33 -11.94
C TYR A 498 11.50 7.67 -12.76
N LEU A 499 11.34 8.04 -14.03
CA LEU A 499 12.46 8.45 -14.87
C LEU A 499 12.47 9.96 -15.10
N SER A 500 13.66 10.56 -15.01
CA SER A 500 13.89 11.94 -15.41
C SER A 500 15.06 12.00 -16.39
N SER A 501 14.80 12.41 -17.64
CA SER A 501 15.77 12.35 -18.74
C SER A 501 16.39 10.96 -18.91
N GLY A 502 15.58 9.91 -18.76
CA GLY A 502 16.01 8.51 -18.83
C GLY A 502 16.84 8.01 -17.65
N GLN A 503 17.01 8.82 -16.63
CA GLN A 503 17.73 8.44 -15.39
C GLN A 503 16.74 8.08 -14.30
N ILE A 504 17.07 7.04 -13.53
CA ILE A 504 16.29 6.61 -12.37
C ILE A 504 16.30 7.70 -11.30
N ARG A 505 15.11 8.01 -10.80
CA ARG A 505 14.87 8.93 -9.69
C ARG A 505 13.80 8.34 -8.78
N THR A 506 13.80 8.76 -7.53
CA THR A 506 12.70 8.46 -6.61
C THR A 506 11.95 9.71 -6.21
N ARG A 507 10.69 9.54 -5.85
CA ARG A 507 9.78 10.63 -5.46
C ARG A 507 9.10 10.27 -4.16
N ILE A 508 8.90 11.27 -3.31
CA ILE A 508 8.01 11.18 -2.15
C ILE A 508 6.87 12.17 -2.39
N PHE A 509 5.64 11.72 -2.19
CA PHE A 509 4.47 12.60 -2.25
C PHE A 509 3.37 12.12 -1.32
N SER A 510 2.46 13.04 -0.97
CA SER A 510 1.31 12.73 -0.15
C SER A 510 0.04 13.34 -0.72
N TRP A 511 -1.10 12.70 -0.43
CA TRP A 511 -2.43 13.17 -0.83
C TRP A 511 -3.46 12.75 0.21
N GLN A 512 -4.63 13.36 0.12
CA GLN A 512 -5.84 12.93 0.80
C GLN A 512 -6.93 12.68 -0.25
N LEU A 513 -7.80 11.72 0.03
CA LEU A 513 -9.02 11.59 -0.75
C LEU A 513 -10.00 12.66 -0.25
N PRO A 514 -10.54 13.50 -1.14
CA PRO A 514 -11.53 14.47 -0.74
C PRO A 514 -12.73 13.73 -0.13
N THR A 515 -12.83 13.70 1.19
CA THR A 515 -14.05 13.24 1.86
C THR A 515 -15.11 14.26 1.52
N GLY A 516 -16.09 13.85 0.76
CA GLY A 516 -17.04 14.79 0.19
C GLY A 516 -17.68 15.74 1.22
N THR A 517 -17.16 16.93 1.32
CA THR A 517 -18.06 18.04 1.06
C THR A 517 -18.53 17.76 -0.35
N ALA A 518 -19.82 17.52 -0.56
CA ALA A 518 -20.38 17.28 -1.87
C ALA A 518 -19.57 18.09 -2.89
N SER A 519 -18.91 17.43 -3.86
CA SER A 519 -18.24 18.17 -4.91
C SER A 519 -19.35 18.91 -5.60
N ILE A 520 -19.45 20.17 -5.24
CA ILE A 520 -20.27 21.08 -6.01
C ILE A 520 -19.53 21.09 -7.34
N ASN A 521 -20.10 20.47 -8.37
CA ASN A 521 -19.84 20.91 -9.71
C ASN A 521 -20.11 22.42 -9.65
N GLN A 522 -19.07 23.22 -9.49
CA GLN A 522 -19.09 24.59 -9.90
C GLN A 522 -19.20 24.57 -11.44
N ALA A 523 -20.39 24.24 -11.94
CA ALA A 523 -20.86 25.02 -13.05
C ALA A 523 -20.82 26.44 -12.49
N GLU A 524 -19.89 27.26 -13.01
CA GLU A 524 -19.82 28.68 -12.71
C GLU A 524 -21.15 29.33 -13.12
N THR A 525 -22.19 29.14 -12.34
CA THR A 525 -23.26 30.10 -12.28
C THR A 525 -22.73 31.20 -11.39
N ALA A 526 -22.20 32.23 -12.03
CA ALA A 526 -21.75 33.44 -11.38
C ALA A 526 -22.94 34.08 -10.66
N PHE A 527 -23.23 33.65 -9.43
CA PHE A 527 -24.19 34.33 -8.57
C PHE A 527 -23.44 35.03 -7.45
N SER A 528 -23.91 36.22 -7.07
CA SER A 528 -23.39 36.91 -5.91
C SER A 528 -23.98 36.32 -4.64
N PHE A 529 -23.14 36.13 -3.61
CA PHE A 529 -23.55 35.70 -2.29
C PHE A 529 -22.80 36.54 -1.26
N THR A 530 -23.52 37.24 -0.41
CA THR A 530 -22.98 38.11 0.66
C THR A 530 -23.68 37.83 1.97
N CYS A 531 -22.93 37.95 3.07
CA CYS A 531 -23.47 37.90 4.42
C CYS A 531 -22.74 38.92 5.28
N PHE A 532 -23.48 39.74 5.99
CA PHE A 532 -22.96 40.76 6.90
C PHE A 532 -23.88 40.95 8.09
N GLN A 533 -23.32 41.41 9.21
CA GLN A 533 -24.14 41.75 10.38
C GLN A 533 -24.76 43.14 10.23
N ASN A 534 -26.03 43.22 10.50
CA ASN A 534 -26.77 44.47 10.66
C ASN A 534 -27.54 44.39 12.00
N ASP A 535 -27.08 45.20 12.96
CA ASP A 535 -27.55 45.16 14.34
C ASP A 535 -27.55 43.73 14.92
N ASN A 536 -28.73 43.21 15.22
CA ASN A 536 -28.92 41.92 15.86
C ASN A 536 -29.21 40.77 14.87
N SER A 537 -28.98 41.01 13.58
CA SER A 537 -29.23 40.02 12.52
C SER A 537 -28.02 39.87 11.59
N LEU A 538 -27.80 38.66 11.09
CA LEU A 538 -26.99 38.42 9.90
C LEU A 538 -27.91 38.52 8.69
N VAL A 539 -27.62 39.49 7.84
CA VAL A 539 -28.31 39.68 6.56
C VAL A 539 -27.62 38.81 5.52
N VAL A 540 -28.37 37.90 4.90
CA VAL A 540 -27.94 37.02 3.83
C VAL A 540 -28.56 37.45 2.53
N GLN A 541 -27.76 37.77 1.52
CA GLN A 541 -28.23 38.19 0.20
C GLN A 541 -27.54 37.38 -0.90
N ALA A 542 -28.33 37.00 -1.91
CA ALA A 542 -27.79 36.39 -3.12
C ALA A 542 -28.55 36.89 -4.35
N SER A 543 -27.87 37.00 -5.50
CA SER A 543 -28.49 37.35 -6.78
C SER A 543 -27.83 36.60 -7.94
N GLY A 544 -28.58 36.33 -9.00
CA GLY A 544 -28.17 35.50 -10.10
C GLY A 544 -28.26 33.99 -9.80
N LEU A 545 -29.09 33.61 -8.81
CA LEU A 545 -29.28 32.22 -8.42
C LEU A 545 -29.81 31.38 -9.61
N PRO A 546 -29.51 30.06 -9.64
CA PRO A 546 -30.09 29.14 -10.62
C PRO A 546 -31.61 29.16 -10.62
N ASN A 547 -32.24 28.67 -11.72
CA ASN A 547 -33.70 28.56 -11.86
C ASN A 547 -34.26 27.43 -10.97
N GLU A 548 -34.12 27.57 -9.68
CA GLU A 548 -34.64 26.66 -8.68
C GLU A 548 -35.43 27.47 -7.65
N ASN A 549 -36.46 26.86 -7.11
CA ASN A 549 -37.41 27.58 -6.28
C ASN A 549 -37.13 27.40 -4.77
N GLU A 550 -36.15 26.58 -4.42
CA GLU A 550 -35.89 26.23 -3.03
C GLU A 550 -34.40 26.27 -2.70
N PHE A 551 -34.04 26.99 -1.65
CA PHE A 551 -32.69 27.13 -1.14
C PHE A 551 -32.66 26.95 0.37
N GLN A 552 -31.54 26.41 0.87
CA GLN A 552 -31.24 26.26 2.28
C GLN A 552 -30.19 27.30 2.70
N VAL A 553 -30.45 28.00 3.81
CA VAL A 553 -29.50 28.88 4.46
C VAL A 553 -29.25 28.37 5.86
N ASP A 554 -28.01 27.98 6.13
CA ASP A 554 -27.58 27.45 7.43
C ASP A 554 -26.46 28.30 8.04
N LEU A 555 -26.53 28.48 9.35
CA LEU A 555 -25.45 29.07 10.15
C LEU A 555 -24.80 27.96 10.99
N PHE A 556 -23.50 27.84 10.91
CA PHE A 556 -22.68 26.89 11.69
C PHE A 556 -21.70 27.63 12.61
N ASP A 557 -21.40 27.03 13.74
CA ASP A 557 -20.21 27.39 14.49
C ASP A 557 -18.94 26.83 13.80
N ILE A 558 -17.76 27.19 14.32
CA ILE A 558 -16.46 26.73 13.77
C ILE A 558 -16.22 25.22 13.97
N GLN A 559 -17.03 24.54 14.78
CA GLN A 559 -16.99 23.09 15.00
C GLN A 559 -17.96 22.33 14.07
N GLY A 560 -18.68 23.06 13.19
CA GLY A 560 -19.62 22.49 12.25
C GLY A 560 -21.02 22.20 12.81
N LYS A 561 -21.34 22.64 14.03
CA LYS A 561 -22.66 22.51 14.62
C LYS A 561 -23.61 23.53 14.00
N ILE A 562 -24.78 23.08 13.55
CA ILE A 562 -25.85 23.96 13.06
C ILE A 562 -26.42 24.79 14.22
N ILE A 563 -26.36 26.10 14.07
CA ILE A 563 -26.93 27.10 15.00
C ILE A 563 -28.31 27.54 14.51
N SER A 564 -28.45 27.73 13.20
CA SER A 564 -29.73 28.11 12.57
C SER A 564 -29.81 27.48 11.20
N SER A 565 -31.06 27.17 10.78
CA SER A 565 -31.32 26.57 9.48
C SER A 565 -32.66 27.08 8.96
N GLN A 566 -32.65 27.65 7.76
CA GLN A 566 -33.80 28.24 7.12
C GLN A 566 -33.98 27.74 5.70
N LYS A 567 -35.20 27.38 5.35
CA LYS A 567 -35.60 27.00 4.00
C LYS A 567 -36.26 28.20 3.35
N ILE A 568 -35.70 28.65 2.23
CA ILE A 568 -36.15 29.86 1.52
C ILE A 568 -36.73 29.45 0.16
N LEU A 569 -37.92 29.89 -0.12
CA LEU A 569 -38.57 29.74 -1.42
C LEU A 569 -38.45 31.06 -2.17
N THR A 570 -37.90 31.05 -3.38
CA THR A 570 -37.78 32.26 -4.22
C THR A 570 -37.88 31.91 -5.71
N GLY A 571 -38.61 32.73 -6.47
CA GLY A 571 -38.72 32.58 -7.94
C GLY A 571 -37.90 33.60 -8.75
N ASP A 572 -37.28 34.60 -8.13
CA ASP A 572 -36.73 35.78 -8.79
C ASP A 572 -35.22 35.74 -8.99
N LYS A 573 -34.57 34.57 -8.86
CA LYS A 573 -33.12 34.44 -8.86
C LYS A 573 -32.38 35.31 -7.83
N LYS A 574 -33.12 35.80 -6.83
CA LYS A 574 -32.61 36.60 -5.72
C LYS A 574 -33.08 36.00 -4.42
N LEU A 575 -32.24 36.06 -3.41
CA LEU A 575 -32.52 35.63 -2.06
C LEU A 575 -32.18 36.76 -1.09
N TYR A 576 -33.06 36.98 -0.13
CA TYR A 576 -32.85 37.83 1.01
C TYR A 576 -33.42 37.12 2.24
N THR A 577 -32.65 37.00 3.29
CA THR A 577 -33.11 36.50 4.59
C THR A 577 -32.27 37.07 5.71
N GLU A 578 -32.80 37.03 6.92
CA GLU A 578 -32.10 37.44 8.13
C GLU A 578 -32.06 36.32 9.15
N ILE A 579 -30.92 36.16 9.79
CA ILE A 579 -30.73 35.22 10.90
C ILE A 579 -30.54 36.04 12.17
N ASN A 580 -31.42 35.91 13.14
CA ASN A 580 -31.29 36.59 14.41
C ASN A 580 -30.13 36.02 15.22
N VAL A 581 -29.22 36.89 15.66
CA VAL A 581 -28.01 36.52 16.39
C VAL A 581 -27.96 37.00 17.85
N ASN A 582 -29.07 37.52 18.37
CA ASN A 582 -29.11 38.05 19.76
C ASN A 582 -28.75 37.03 20.84
N SER A 583 -29.02 35.76 20.58
CA SER A 583 -28.72 34.66 21.52
C SER A 583 -27.46 33.89 21.18
N ILE A 584 -26.71 34.35 20.19
CA ILE A 584 -25.51 33.67 19.69
C ILE A 584 -24.27 34.33 20.28
N ALA A 585 -23.28 33.53 20.72
CA ALA A 585 -22.04 34.07 21.26
C ALA A 585 -21.26 34.85 20.19
N LYS A 586 -20.59 35.93 20.62
CA LYS A 586 -19.67 36.67 19.72
C LYS A 586 -18.57 35.74 19.23
N GLY A 587 -18.27 35.77 17.93
CA GLY A 587 -17.26 34.91 17.36
C GLY A 587 -17.35 34.74 15.85
N THR A 588 -16.56 33.79 15.32
CA THR A 588 -16.56 33.43 13.90
C THR A 588 -17.56 32.31 13.63
N TYR A 589 -18.35 32.48 12.58
CA TYR A 589 -19.35 31.53 12.11
C TYR A 589 -19.23 31.30 10.60
N LEU A 590 -19.85 30.25 10.11
CA LEU A 590 -19.94 29.92 8.68
C LEU A 590 -21.41 29.98 8.25
N VAL A 591 -21.70 30.75 7.22
CA VAL A 591 -23.04 30.80 6.58
C VAL A 591 -22.99 30.04 5.29
N ARG A 592 -23.84 29.01 5.16
CA ARG A 592 -23.98 28.21 3.96
C ARG A 592 -25.28 28.57 3.24
N LEU A 593 -25.19 28.84 1.95
CA LEU A 593 -26.34 28.95 1.03
C LEU A 593 -26.24 27.84 -0.01
N GLY A 594 -27.29 27.07 -0.21
CA GLY A 594 -27.31 26.04 -1.24
C GLY A 594 -28.58 25.23 -1.33
N ASN A 595 -28.53 24.18 -2.14
CA ASN A 595 -29.53 23.13 -2.26
C ASN A 595 -28.83 21.78 -2.56
N ILE A 596 -29.56 20.78 -3.07
CA ILE A 596 -28.99 19.46 -3.41
C ILE A 596 -28.00 19.50 -4.59
N ARG A 597 -27.94 20.59 -5.36
CA ARG A 597 -27.12 20.71 -6.58
C ARG A 597 -25.93 21.64 -6.44
N PHE A 598 -25.98 22.61 -5.53
CA PHE A 598 -24.85 23.50 -5.28
C PHE A 598 -24.89 24.05 -3.84
N GLN A 599 -23.74 24.49 -3.34
CA GLN A 599 -23.60 25.15 -2.05
C GLN A 599 -22.47 26.19 -2.12
N ARG A 600 -22.63 27.30 -1.39
CA ARG A 600 -21.55 28.27 -1.11
C ARG A 600 -21.49 28.56 0.38
N VAL A 601 -20.29 28.81 0.89
CA VAL A 601 -20.05 29.10 2.30
C VAL A 601 -19.27 30.40 2.41
N LEU A 602 -19.70 31.26 3.33
CA LEU A 602 -18.99 32.48 3.72
C LEU A 602 -18.67 32.43 5.21
N ARG A 603 -17.50 32.96 5.57
CA ARG A 603 -17.16 33.23 6.95
C ARG A 603 -17.75 34.59 7.36
N VAL A 604 -18.41 34.65 8.50
CA VAL A 604 -18.98 35.87 9.09
C VAL A 604 -18.55 36.00 10.54
N ILE A 605 -18.43 37.22 11.02
CA ILE A 605 -18.15 37.51 12.42
C ILE A 605 -19.42 38.08 13.06
N VAL A 606 -19.84 37.50 14.18
CA VAL A 606 -20.90 37.99 15.05
C VAL A 606 -20.22 38.82 16.16
N ASN A 607 -20.55 40.12 16.24
CA ASN A 607 -19.93 41.10 17.16
C ASN A 607 -20.75 41.33 18.42
#